data_216307642cf52373e371a87136dc5b2e
#
_entry.id   216307642cf52373e371a87136dc5b2e
#
_cell.length_a   1.000
_cell.length_b   1.000
_cell.length_c   1.000
_cell.angle_alpha   90.00
_cell.angle_beta   90.00
_cell.angle_gamma   90.00
#
_symmetry.space_group_name_H-M   'P 1'
#
loop_
_entity.id
_entity.type
_entity.pdbx_description
1 polymer ?
#
loop_
_entity_poly.entity_id
_entity_poly.type
_entity_poly.pdbx_seq_one_letter_code
_entity_poly.pdbx_strand_id
1 'polypeptide(L)'
;MDKTQPGPHPLGVAPGFVWGASTSAYQIEGAAFEDGRGPSIWDIHSRTRGRTANGDTGDVACDHYHRWPEDIALMKRLGVGAYRFSVSWPRVLPRGRGAVNEKGLDFYDRLIDGALAAGIQPWLCLYHWDLPQRLHELGGWTNRDVAGWFADYATLIARRFGDRVRHFATFNEPNVCTLFGYGMTWCAPAAEDRAAYLRASHHVNLAHGAGVDVVRDWVRDASIGCVYNLQPLHPADENSPADRAAAAQLDAHWNRVYADPHILGHYPALVAADYEPYLQAGDMARICRPIDWVGMNHYGPIWAKADPAAPMGFGWADVKVAEAHPEIGWEIFPEAFTEQLLETSARYRLPVYITENGCGRNDDQELADADGNVDDFYRISYLRLYTRAMQKAIEQGADIRGYFIWSLLDNFEWGSGYGNRFGIVRVDFPTGTRTPKKSFAWYADLIRGVWS
;
A
#
# COMPACT_ATOMS: atom_id res chain seq x y z
N MET A 1 -29.78 -15.31 -31.03
CA MET A 1 -28.63 -14.47 -30.69
C MET A 1 -28.79 -14.06 -29.24
N ASP A 2 -28.01 -14.67 -28.38
CA ASP A 2 -28.06 -14.46 -26.93
C ASP A 2 -27.54 -13.05 -26.59
N LYS A 3 -28.42 -12.18 -26.10
CA LYS A 3 -28.15 -10.75 -25.83
C LYS A 3 -27.55 -10.50 -24.44
N THR A 4 -26.92 -11.49 -23.81
CA THR A 4 -26.51 -11.43 -22.40
C THR A 4 -25.02 -11.33 -22.12
N GLN A 5 -24.13 -11.28 -23.13
CA GLN A 5 -22.74 -10.93 -22.86
C GLN A 5 -22.57 -9.41 -22.94
N PRO A 6 -22.12 -8.76 -21.84
CA PRO A 6 -21.76 -7.35 -21.92
C PRO A 6 -20.65 -7.19 -22.99
N GLY A 7 -20.74 -6.12 -23.78
CA GLY A 7 -19.71 -5.75 -24.75
C GLY A 7 -18.35 -5.55 -24.04
N PRO A 8 -17.26 -5.42 -24.81
CA PRO A 8 -15.95 -5.16 -24.24
C PRO A 8 -15.99 -3.90 -23.38
N HIS A 9 -15.30 -3.95 -22.23
CA HIS A 9 -15.23 -2.80 -21.32
C HIS A 9 -14.58 -1.60 -22.04
N PRO A 10 -15.11 -0.36 -21.89
CA PRO A 10 -14.62 0.82 -22.63
C PRO A 10 -13.13 1.13 -22.45
N LEU A 11 -12.53 0.73 -21.34
CA LEU A 11 -11.08 0.84 -21.09
C LEU A 11 -10.24 -0.28 -21.74
N GLY A 12 -10.82 -1.17 -22.54
CA GLY A 12 -10.08 -2.25 -23.19
C GLY A 12 -9.48 -3.28 -22.23
N VAL A 13 -9.90 -3.29 -20.96
CA VAL A 13 -9.43 -4.28 -19.97
C VAL A 13 -9.91 -5.69 -20.33
N ALA A 14 -9.08 -6.68 -20.07
CA ALA A 14 -9.39 -8.07 -20.39
C ALA A 14 -10.57 -8.61 -19.55
N PRO A 15 -11.31 -9.63 -20.05
CA PRO A 15 -12.25 -10.35 -19.22
C PRO A 15 -11.57 -10.90 -17.96
N GLY A 16 -12.21 -10.73 -16.81
CA GLY A 16 -11.63 -11.12 -15.51
C GLY A 16 -10.73 -10.04 -14.88
N PHE A 17 -10.70 -8.83 -15.44
CA PHE A 17 -10.02 -7.69 -14.80
C PHE A 17 -10.60 -7.43 -13.40
N VAL A 18 -9.74 -7.27 -12.41
CA VAL A 18 -10.13 -7.12 -11.01
C VAL A 18 -10.32 -5.65 -10.66
N TRP A 19 -11.56 -5.26 -10.41
CA TRP A 19 -11.89 -3.96 -9.82
C TRP A 19 -12.00 -4.10 -8.30
N GLY A 20 -11.25 -3.31 -7.54
CA GLY A 20 -11.19 -3.42 -6.10
C GLY A 20 -11.18 -2.08 -5.37
N ALA A 21 -11.23 -2.18 -4.05
CA ALA A 21 -10.95 -1.08 -3.13
C ALA A 21 -9.91 -1.54 -2.09
N SER A 22 -9.07 -0.61 -1.64
CA SER A 22 -8.01 -0.87 -0.67
C SER A 22 -8.21 -0.09 0.62
N THR A 23 -7.76 -0.70 1.73
CA THR A 23 -7.59 -0.08 3.04
C THR A 23 -6.41 -0.72 3.77
N SER A 24 -6.01 -0.16 4.93
CA SER A 24 -5.04 -0.80 5.82
C SER A 24 -5.52 -0.81 7.27
N ALA A 25 -5.07 -1.80 8.03
CA ALA A 25 -5.53 -2.07 9.39
C ALA A 25 -5.38 -0.86 10.32
N TYR A 26 -4.16 -0.31 10.46
CA TYR A 26 -3.91 0.79 11.38
C TYR A 26 -4.70 2.06 11.00
N GLN A 27 -4.93 2.28 9.71
CA GLN A 27 -5.57 3.48 9.21
C GLN A 27 -7.10 3.48 9.40
N ILE A 28 -7.75 2.32 9.49
CA ILE A 28 -9.21 2.26 9.56
C ILE A 28 -9.79 1.52 10.76
N GLU A 29 -9.09 0.54 11.34
CA GLU A 29 -9.69 -0.38 12.31
C GLU A 29 -10.09 0.32 13.62
N GLY A 30 -9.20 1.12 14.19
CA GLY A 30 -9.36 1.61 15.55
C GLY A 30 -9.29 0.47 16.57
N ALA A 31 -10.10 0.56 17.65
CA ALA A 31 -10.14 -0.41 18.73
C ALA A 31 -8.73 -0.73 19.28
N ALA A 32 -7.89 0.32 19.44
CA ALA A 32 -6.46 0.18 19.74
C ALA A 32 -6.19 -0.51 21.07
N PHE A 33 -7.13 -0.44 22.02
CA PHE A 33 -7.01 -0.99 23.37
C PHE A 33 -8.00 -2.12 23.66
N GLU A 34 -8.72 -2.60 22.63
CA GLU A 34 -9.79 -3.55 22.79
C GLU A 34 -9.33 -4.98 22.46
N ASP A 35 -10.04 -5.94 23.05
CA ASP A 35 -9.93 -7.38 22.78
C ASP A 35 -8.50 -7.92 22.77
N GLY A 36 -7.61 -7.33 23.59
CA GLY A 36 -6.26 -7.80 23.79
C GLY A 36 -5.25 -7.44 22.70
N ARG A 37 -5.59 -6.49 21.79
CA ARG A 37 -4.62 -5.95 20.83
C ARG A 37 -3.40 -5.37 21.55
N GLY A 38 -2.20 -5.71 21.10
CA GLY A 38 -0.96 -5.09 21.55
C GLY A 38 -0.65 -3.78 20.80
N PRO A 39 0.25 -2.93 21.35
CA PRO A 39 0.66 -1.72 20.63
C PRO A 39 1.58 -2.05 19.45
N SER A 40 1.45 -1.26 18.39
CA SER A 40 2.37 -1.20 17.26
C SER A 40 3.35 -0.03 17.41
N ILE A 41 4.37 0.03 16.54
CA ILE A 41 5.26 1.19 16.44
C ILE A 41 4.51 2.46 16.08
N TRP A 42 3.41 2.37 15.32
CA TRP A 42 2.58 3.51 14.97
C TRP A 42 1.74 4.03 16.14
N ASP A 43 1.30 3.16 17.05
CA ASP A 43 0.64 3.60 18.30
C ASP A 43 1.57 4.47 19.15
N ILE A 44 2.86 4.15 19.19
CA ILE A 44 3.85 4.96 19.92
C ILE A 44 4.21 6.23 19.14
N HIS A 45 4.42 6.10 17.84
CA HIS A 45 4.80 7.21 16.97
C HIS A 45 3.72 8.30 16.97
N SER A 46 2.46 7.94 16.73
CA SER A 46 1.36 8.90 16.65
C SER A 46 1.08 9.65 17.96
N ARG A 47 1.37 9.01 19.12
CA ARG A 47 1.29 9.65 20.45
C ARG A 47 2.51 10.49 20.79
N THR A 48 3.58 10.39 20.00
CA THR A 48 4.77 11.22 20.20
C THR A 48 4.53 12.62 19.64
N ARG A 49 4.69 13.64 20.48
CA ARG A 49 4.41 15.03 20.10
C ARG A 49 5.12 15.45 18.82
N GLY A 50 4.38 16.00 17.88
CA GLY A 50 4.90 16.54 16.61
C GLY A 50 5.15 15.50 15.53
N ARG A 51 4.74 14.24 15.74
CA ARG A 51 4.88 13.16 14.74
C ARG A 51 3.66 13.04 13.82
N THR A 52 2.52 13.52 14.25
CA THR A 52 1.29 13.57 13.45
C THR A 52 0.68 14.97 13.52
N ALA A 53 -0.01 15.36 12.48
CA ALA A 53 -0.77 16.61 12.46
C ALA A 53 -1.83 16.58 13.59
N ASN A 54 -2.00 17.70 14.27
CA ASN A 54 -2.96 17.89 15.38
C ASN A 54 -2.76 16.93 16.58
N GLY A 55 -1.74 16.07 16.57
CA GLY A 55 -1.59 14.98 17.54
C GLY A 55 -2.60 13.85 17.32
N ASP A 56 -3.09 13.70 16.11
CA ASP A 56 -4.04 12.65 15.73
C ASP A 56 -3.43 11.25 15.92
N THR A 57 -4.26 10.27 16.29
CA THR A 57 -3.87 8.87 16.51
C THR A 57 -4.81 7.92 15.78
N GLY A 58 -4.35 6.69 15.51
CA GLY A 58 -5.19 5.63 14.95
C GLY A 58 -6.08 4.92 16.00
N ASP A 59 -6.28 5.50 17.19
CA ASP A 59 -6.94 4.80 18.30
C ASP A 59 -8.38 4.40 17.99
N VAL A 60 -9.12 5.29 17.31
CA VAL A 60 -10.49 5.06 16.86
C VAL A 60 -10.52 4.90 15.35
N ALA A 61 -9.71 5.67 14.62
CA ALA A 61 -9.64 5.69 13.16
C ALA A 61 -11.05 5.81 12.52
N CYS A 62 -11.42 4.85 11.69
CA CYS A 62 -12.78 4.77 11.13
C CYS A 62 -13.69 3.83 11.93
N ASP A 63 -13.24 3.31 13.06
CA ASP A 63 -13.97 2.31 13.84
C ASP A 63 -14.42 1.09 13.01
N HIS A 64 -13.61 0.71 12.00
CA HIS A 64 -13.89 -0.43 11.15
C HIS A 64 -14.00 -1.75 11.93
N TYR A 65 -13.27 -1.86 13.04
CA TYR A 65 -13.33 -3.03 13.92
C TYR A 65 -14.76 -3.38 14.34
N HIS A 66 -15.60 -2.39 14.60
CA HIS A 66 -17.02 -2.57 14.96
C HIS A 66 -17.96 -2.43 13.76
N ARG A 67 -17.59 -1.60 12.78
CA ARG A 67 -18.47 -1.18 11.67
C ARG A 67 -18.17 -1.87 10.33
N TRP A 68 -17.34 -2.90 10.31
CA TRP A 68 -17.00 -3.64 9.10
C TRP A 68 -18.24 -4.13 8.29
N PRO A 69 -19.40 -4.51 8.90
CA PRO A 69 -20.57 -4.91 8.11
C PRO A 69 -21.13 -3.78 7.24
N GLU A 70 -21.10 -2.55 7.75
CA GLU A 70 -21.49 -1.34 7.02
C GLU A 70 -20.53 -1.08 5.85
N ASP A 71 -19.23 -1.22 6.10
CA ASP A 71 -18.20 -1.01 5.08
C ASP A 71 -18.25 -2.09 3.99
N ILE A 72 -18.52 -3.35 4.33
CA ILE A 72 -18.80 -4.42 3.34
C ILE A 72 -20.04 -4.11 2.52
N ALA A 73 -21.12 -3.62 3.14
CA ALA A 73 -22.34 -3.23 2.42
C ALA A 73 -22.08 -2.09 1.43
N LEU A 74 -21.21 -1.13 1.78
CA LEU A 74 -20.78 -0.08 0.86
C LEU A 74 -20.00 -0.65 -0.33
N MET A 75 -19.04 -1.54 -0.11
CA MET A 75 -18.28 -2.19 -1.17
C MET A 75 -19.18 -3.03 -2.10
N LYS A 76 -20.17 -3.75 -1.56
CA LYS A 76 -21.17 -4.46 -2.35
C LYS A 76 -21.97 -3.50 -3.23
N ARG A 77 -22.38 -2.35 -2.68
CA ARG A 77 -23.10 -1.32 -3.44
C ARG A 77 -22.20 -0.66 -4.50
N LEU A 78 -20.92 -0.51 -4.23
CA LEU A 78 -19.92 -0.02 -5.17
C LEU A 78 -19.74 -0.96 -6.37
N GLY A 79 -19.91 -2.26 -6.16
CA GLY A 79 -19.79 -3.29 -7.18
C GLY A 79 -18.38 -3.81 -7.38
N VAL A 80 -17.47 -3.58 -6.43
CA VAL A 80 -16.11 -4.13 -6.51
C VAL A 80 -16.10 -5.65 -6.37
N GLY A 81 -15.24 -6.30 -7.15
CA GLY A 81 -15.03 -7.76 -7.09
C GLY A 81 -13.98 -8.17 -6.06
N ALA A 82 -13.18 -7.23 -5.53
CA ALA A 82 -12.12 -7.53 -4.59
C ALA A 82 -11.97 -6.43 -3.52
N TYR A 83 -11.58 -6.86 -2.32
CA TYR A 83 -11.24 -5.98 -1.21
C TYR A 83 -9.81 -6.29 -0.72
N ARG A 84 -8.92 -5.34 -0.87
CA ARG A 84 -7.56 -5.43 -0.33
C ARG A 84 -7.51 -4.76 1.03
N PHE A 85 -7.10 -5.53 2.04
CA PHE A 85 -6.93 -5.08 3.42
C PHE A 85 -5.69 -5.72 4.04
N SER A 86 -5.17 -5.15 5.11
CA SER A 86 -4.07 -5.77 5.87
C SER A 86 -4.56 -6.38 7.17
N VAL A 87 -3.81 -7.36 7.67
CA VAL A 87 -4.00 -7.90 9.02
C VAL A 87 -3.08 -7.17 9.97
N SER A 88 -3.61 -6.61 11.06
CA SER A 88 -2.82 -6.00 12.12
C SER A 88 -2.07 -7.08 12.91
N TRP A 89 -0.75 -7.14 12.70
CA TRP A 89 0.11 -8.10 13.41
C TRP A 89 -0.07 -8.02 14.93
N PRO A 90 -0.04 -6.83 15.59
CA PRO A 90 -0.26 -6.75 17.03
C PRO A 90 -1.70 -7.08 17.48
N ARG A 91 -2.68 -7.13 16.59
CA ARG A 91 -4.04 -7.58 16.93
C ARG A 91 -4.09 -9.09 17.10
N VAL A 92 -3.38 -9.85 16.27
CA VAL A 92 -3.40 -11.33 16.31
C VAL A 92 -2.29 -11.92 17.16
N LEU A 93 -1.16 -11.24 17.27
CA LEU A 93 -0.03 -11.56 18.13
C LEU A 93 0.40 -10.32 18.93
N PRO A 94 -0.20 -10.04 20.09
CA PRO A 94 -0.03 -8.77 20.82
C PRO A 94 1.42 -8.42 21.18
N ARG A 95 2.29 -9.43 21.31
CA ARG A 95 3.72 -9.27 21.55
C ARG A 95 4.56 -9.55 20.31
N GLY A 96 3.92 -9.71 19.16
CA GLY A 96 4.51 -10.05 17.86
C GLY A 96 4.89 -11.52 17.71
N ARG A 97 4.94 -12.28 18.82
CA ARG A 97 5.27 -13.71 18.88
C ARG A 97 4.68 -14.33 20.14
N GLY A 98 4.57 -15.66 20.19
CA GLY A 98 4.11 -16.41 21.35
C GLY A 98 2.59 -16.53 21.39
N ALA A 99 1.94 -16.05 22.44
CA ALA A 99 0.51 -16.24 22.65
C ALA A 99 -0.34 -15.58 21.55
N VAL A 100 -1.22 -16.35 20.94
CA VAL A 100 -2.18 -15.92 19.93
C VAL A 100 -3.36 -15.21 20.60
N ASN A 101 -3.83 -14.15 19.99
CA ASN A 101 -5.06 -13.47 20.38
C ASN A 101 -6.22 -13.96 19.50
N GLU A 102 -6.97 -14.92 19.99
CA GLU A 102 -8.10 -15.52 19.27
C GLU A 102 -9.17 -14.49 18.91
N LYS A 103 -9.46 -13.51 19.78
CA LYS A 103 -10.43 -12.45 19.47
C LYS A 103 -10.00 -11.61 18.26
N GLY A 104 -8.69 -11.38 18.12
CA GLY A 104 -8.13 -10.71 16.95
C GLY A 104 -8.30 -11.53 15.67
N LEU A 105 -8.07 -12.85 15.73
CA LEU A 105 -8.31 -13.75 14.61
C LEU A 105 -9.81 -13.83 14.27
N ASP A 106 -10.69 -13.95 15.25
CA ASP A 106 -12.15 -14.01 15.06
C ASP A 106 -12.70 -12.75 14.38
N PHE A 107 -12.08 -11.58 14.60
CA PHE A 107 -12.43 -10.36 13.87
C PHE A 107 -12.18 -10.54 12.36
N TYR A 108 -10.99 -11.02 11.99
CA TYR A 108 -10.68 -11.24 10.57
C TYR A 108 -11.45 -12.40 9.96
N ASP A 109 -11.80 -13.45 10.72
CA ASP A 109 -12.73 -14.50 10.26
C ASP A 109 -14.06 -13.88 9.82
N ARG A 110 -14.67 -13.05 10.68
CA ARG A 110 -15.95 -12.39 10.38
C ARG A 110 -15.83 -11.43 9.19
N LEU A 111 -14.74 -10.69 9.09
CA LEU A 111 -14.49 -9.76 7.97
C LEU A 111 -14.37 -10.50 6.64
N ILE A 112 -13.58 -11.58 6.61
CA ILE A 112 -13.36 -12.41 5.43
C ILE A 112 -14.66 -13.08 5.01
N ASP A 113 -15.38 -13.70 5.94
CA ASP A 113 -16.65 -14.36 5.67
C ASP A 113 -17.71 -13.36 5.17
N GLY A 114 -17.74 -12.16 5.74
CA GLY A 114 -18.61 -11.07 5.30
C GLY A 114 -18.32 -10.61 3.88
N ALA A 115 -17.04 -10.46 3.52
CA ALA A 115 -16.63 -10.10 2.17
C ALA A 115 -17.04 -11.20 1.17
N LEU A 116 -16.74 -12.46 1.47
CA LEU A 116 -17.11 -13.60 0.62
C LEU A 116 -18.63 -13.74 0.46
N ALA A 117 -19.40 -13.56 1.52
CA ALA A 117 -20.86 -13.57 1.48
C ALA A 117 -21.44 -12.42 0.64
N ALA A 118 -20.71 -11.32 0.52
CA ALA A 118 -21.04 -10.20 -0.36
C ALA A 118 -20.62 -10.42 -1.82
N GLY A 119 -19.90 -11.52 -2.13
CA GLY A 119 -19.35 -11.81 -3.45
C GLY A 119 -18.02 -11.09 -3.73
N ILE A 120 -17.34 -10.60 -2.70
CA ILE A 120 -16.10 -9.82 -2.79
C ILE A 120 -14.92 -10.72 -2.39
N GLN A 121 -13.93 -10.84 -3.27
CA GLN A 121 -12.73 -11.64 -3.01
C GLN A 121 -11.77 -10.90 -2.03
N PRO A 122 -11.39 -11.54 -0.92
CA PRO A 122 -10.40 -10.97 -0.01
C PRO A 122 -8.99 -11.04 -0.61
N TRP A 123 -8.29 -9.90 -0.62
CA TRP A 123 -6.87 -9.74 -0.96
C TRP A 123 -6.14 -9.32 0.30
N LEU A 124 -5.45 -10.25 0.95
CA LEU A 124 -4.88 -10.08 2.27
C LEU A 124 -3.43 -9.61 2.17
N CYS A 125 -3.12 -8.48 2.79
CA CYS A 125 -1.75 -8.01 2.99
C CYS A 125 -1.26 -8.40 4.39
N LEU A 126 -0.13 -9.12 4.48
CA LEU A 126 0.42 -9.57 5.74
C LEU A 126 1.00 -8.43 6.58
N TYR A 127 1.60 -7.41 5.95
CA TYR A 127 2.22 -6.31 6.67
C TYR A 127 1.97 -4.96 6.00
N HIS A 128 1.37 -4.04 6.75
CA HIS A 128 1.15 -2.66 6.35
C HIS A 128 1.55 -1.70 7.48
N TRP A 129 2.85 -1.75 7.83
CA TRP A 129 3.62 -0.82 8.65
C TRP A 129 3.44 -0.91 10.18
N ASP A 130 2.53 -1.70 10.67
CA ASP A 130 2.17 -1.79 12.09
C ASP A 130 2.94 -2.88 12.85
N LEU A 131 4.28 -2.85 12.76
CA LEU A 131 5.14 -3.77 13.51
C LEU A 131 4.80 -3.73 15.02
N PRO A 132 4.58 -4.88 15.69
CA PRO A 132 4.38 -4.91 17.12
C PRO A 132 5.50 -4.20 17.88
N GLN A 133 5.14 -3.29 18.80
CA GLN A 133 6.10 -2.49 19.56
C GLN A 133 7.12 -3.37 20.29
N ARG A 134 6.69 -4.53 20.81
CA ARG A 134 7.59 -5.46 21.48
C ARG A 134 8.68 -6.03 20.57
N LEU A 135 8.39 -6.24 19.29
CA LEU A 135 9.41 -6.66 18.31
C LEU A 135 10.37 -5.51 18.00
N HIS A 136 9.88 -4.28 17.94
CA HIS A 136 10.71 -3.10 17.78
C HIS A 136 11.71 -2.95 18.92
N GLU A 137 11.29 -3.17 20.16
CA GLU A 137 12.16 -3.18 21.35
C GLU A 137 13.26 -4.26 21.30
N LEU A 138 13.08 -5.30 20.52
CA LEU A 138 14.08 -6.35 20.24
C LEU A 138 14.93 -6.05 19.00
N GLY A 139 14.85 -4.83 18.46
CA GLY A 139 15.56 -4.36 17.29
C GLY A 139 14.72 -4.27 16.01
N GLY A 140 13.48 -4.76 16.02
CA GLY A 140 12.54 -4.66 14.90
C GLY A 140 13.15 -5.14 13.58
N TRP A 141 12.93 -4.40 12.48
CA TRP A 141 13.48 -4.76 11.17
C TRP A 141 15.02 -4.67 11.10
N THR A 142 15.72 -4.04 12.07
CA THR A 142 17.18 -4.08 12.12
C THR A 142 17.74 -5.36 12.75
N ASN A 143 16.90 -6.18 13.40
CA ASN A 143 17.27 -7.50 13.91
C ASN A 143 16.94 -8.56 12.86
N ARG A 144 17.94 -9.36 12.47
CA ARG A 144 17.78 -10.41 11.46
C ARG A 144 16.73 -11.47 11.81
N ASP A 145 16.55 -11.76 13.10
CA ASP A 145 15.56 -12.75 13.57
C ASP A 145 14.12 -12.38 13.22
N VAL A 146 13.87 -11.10 12.87
CA VAL A 146 12.54 -10.62 12.48
C VAL A 146 11.97 -11.37 11.27
N ALA A 147 12.83 -11.84 10.35
CA ALA A 147 12.40 -12.66 9.23
C ALA A 147 11.76 -13.99 9.69
N GLY A 148 12.31 -14.61 10.74
CA GLY A 148 11.72 -15.80 11.38
C GLY A 148 10.42 -15.46 12.11
N TRP A 149 10.38 -14.33 12.85
CA TRP A 149 9.16 -13.90 13.54
C TRP A 149 8.02 -13.56 12.57
N PHE A 150 8.37 -12.99 11.40
CA PHE A 150 7.40 -12.75 10.34
C PHE A 150 6.88 -14.05 9.73
N ALA A 151 7.77 -15.05 9.53
CA ALA A 151 7.36 -16.37 9.04
C ALA A 151 6.40 -17.07 10.02
N ASP A 152 6.64 -16.98 11.33
CA ASP A 152 5.75 -17.52 12.36
C ASP A 152 4.36 -16.85 12.30
N TYR A 153 4.35 -15.51 12.18
CA TYR A 153 3.13 -14.73 12.00
C TYR A 153 2.39 -15.10 10.70
N ALA A 154 3.11 -15.14 9.58
CA ALA A 154 2.54 -15.54 8.29
C ALA A 154 1.97 -16.96 8.33
N THR A 155 2.62 -17.88 9.06
CA THR A 155 2.12 -19.25 9.30
C THR A 155 0.77 -19.24 10.02
N LEU A 156 0.64 -18.43 11.07
CA LEU A 156 -0.63 -18.28 11.79
C LEU A 156 -1.75 -17.82 10.85
N ILE A 157 -1.48 -16.78 10.04
CA ILE A 157 -2.45 -16.21 9.11
C ILE A 157 -2.80 -17.20 7.99
N ALA A 158 -1.79 -17.81 7.36
CA ALA A 158 -2.00 -18.77 6.28
C ALA A 158 -2.79 -20.00 6.73
N ARG A 159 -2.51 -20.52 7.94
CA ARG A 159 -3.27 -21.64 8.51
C ARG A 159 -4.70 -21.28 8.88
N ARG A 160 -4.96 -20.06 9.36
CA ARG A 160 -6.28 -19.64 9.81
C ARG A 160 -7.21 -19.33 8.64
N PHE A 161 -6.68 -18.64 7.60
CA PHE A 161 -7.50 -18.08 6.53
C PHE A 161 -7.27 -18.70 5.15
N GLY A 162 -6.24 -19.54 4.99
CA GLY A 162 -5.86 -20.11 3.69
C GLY A 162 -6.85 -21.12 3.11
N ASP A 163 -7.88 -21.52 3.85
CA ASP A 163 -9.03 -22.28 3.34
C ASP A 163 -9.95 -21.42 2.47
N ARG A 164 -9.98 -20.09 2.69
CA ARG A 164 -10.90 -19.12 2.08
C ARG A 164 -10.21 -18.01 1.30
N VAL A 165 -9.02 -17.57 1.72
CA VAL A 165 -8.23 -16.53 1.06
C VAL A 165 -7.25 -17.18 0.10
N ARG A 166 -7.15 -16.65 -1.13
CA ARG A 166 -6.19 -17.11 -2.16
C ARG A 166 -5.16 -16.04 -2.50
N HIS A 167 -5.52 -14.76 -2.40
CA HIS A 167 -4.67 -13.65 -2.78
C HIS A 167 -3.94 -13.06 -1.58
N PHE A 168 -2.60 -13.14 -1.59
CA PHE A 168 -1.75 -12.65 -0.51
C PHE A 168 -0.71 -11.68 -1.03
N ALA A 169 -0.56 -10.55 -0.35
CA ALA A 169 0.61 -9.69 -0.45
C ALA A 169 1.47 -9.87 0.81
N THR A 170 2.77 -10.05 0.67
CA THR A 170 3.68 -10.15 1.81
C THR A 170 3.82 -8.81 2.52
N PHE A 171 4.08 -7.76 1.77
CA PHE A 171 4.30 -6.40 2.26
C PHE A 171 3.53 -5.38 1.44
N ASN A 172 3.10 -4.30 2.11
CA ASN A 172 2.76 -3.05 1.47
C ASN A 172 3.93 -2.09 1.57
N GLU A 173 4.43 -1.63 0.42
CA GLU A 173 5.42 -0.57 0.29
C GLU A 173 6.63 -0.73 1.23
N PRO A 174 7.39 -1.82 1.13
CA PRO A 174 8.57 -2.01 1.96
C PRO A 174 9.58 -0.87 1.78
N ASN A 175 9.63 -0.25 0.59
CA ASN A 175 10.44 0.91 0.29
C ASN A 175 10.06 2.15 1.12
N VAL A 176 8.76 2.43 1.26
CA VAL A 176 8.29 3.59 2.02
C VAL A 176 8.54 3.39 3.51
N CYS A 177 8.05 2.30 4.10
CA CYS A 177 8.15 2.11 5.55
C CYS A 177 9.60 1.97 6.04
N THR A 178 10.52 1.46 5.24
CA THR A 178 11.91 1.34 5.65
C THR A 178 12.70 2.61 5.40
N LEU A 179 12.58 3.26 4.23
CA LEU A 179 13.31 4.49 3.95
C LEU A 179 12.82 5.62 4.86
N PHE A 180 11.51 5.81 4.97
CA PHE A 180 10.95 6.88 5.80
C PHE A 180 11.00 6.58 7.29
N GLY A 181 11.02 5.31 7.69
CA GLY A 181 11.07 4.92 9.09
C GLY A 181 12.48 4.76 9.65
N TYR A 182 13.41 4.25 8.86
CA TYR A 182 14.78 3.99 9.32
C TYR A 182 15.81 4.95 8.73
N GLY A 183 15.71 5.30 7.45
CA GLY A 183 16.60 6.27 6.80
C GLY A 183 16.24 7.72 7.07
N MET A 184 15.01 7.98 7.51
CA MET A 184 14.43 9.29 7.81
C MET A 184 13.58 9.26 9.06
N THR A 185 12.87 10.38 9.34
CA THR A 185 11.97 10.51 10.51
C THR A 185 10.50 10.65 10.15
N TRP A 186 10.11 10.39 8.90
CA TRP A 186 8.76 10.68 8.40
C TRP A 186 7.73 9.61 8.77
N CYS A 187 8.19 8.39 9.03
CA CYS A 187 7.36 7.28 9.50
C CYS A 187 7.94 6.65 10.77
N ALA A 188 7.15 5.84 11.44
CA ALA A 188 7.63 4.99 12.52
C ALA A 188 8.71 4.01 12.02
N PRO A 189 9.78 3.75 12.76
CA PRO A 189 10.11 4.22 14.10
C PRO A 189 10.89 5.55 14.15
N ALA A 190 11.17 6.21 13.03
CA ALA A 190 11.85 7.50 12.92
C ALA A 190 13.32 7.45 13.40
N ALA A 191 14.10 6.52 12.87
CA ALA A 191 15.47 6.25 13.34
C ALA A 191 16.52 7.18 12.76
N GLU A 192 16.35 7.67 11.51
CA GLU A 192 17.27 8.58 10.80
C GLU A 192 18.72 8.06 10.74
N ASP A 193 18.88 6.80 10.38
CA ASP A 193 20.17 6.09 10.33
C ASP A 193 20.28 5.26 9.05
N ARG A 194 21.26 5.61 8.19
CA ARG A 194 21.49 4.87 6.93
C ARG A 194 21.82 3.39 7.16
N ALA A 195 22.63 3.07 8.16
CA ALA A 195 22.98 1.68 8.44
C ALA A 195 21.78 0.89 8.96
N ALA A 196 20.91 1.51 9.78
CA ALA A 196 19.64 0.91 10.19
C ALA A 196 18.71 0.68 9.00
N TYR A 197 18.62 1.65 8.07
CA TYR A 197 17.84 1.49 6.83
C TYR A 197 18.33 0.31 5.99
N LEU A 198 19.64 0.21 5.72
CA LEU A 198 20.18 -0.88 4.89
C LEU A 198 19.95 -2.25 5.53
N ARG A 199 20.12 -2.37 6.85
CA ARG A 199 19.81 -3.60 7.59
C ARG A 199 18.32 -3.93 7.53
N ALA A 200 17.47 -2.94 7.81
CA ALA A 200 16.01 -3.13 7.79
C ALA A 200 15.53 -3.57 6.40
N SER A 201 16.02 -2.93 5.34
CA SER A 201 15.69 -3.28 3.96
C SER A 201 16.07 -4.73 3.64
N HIS A 202 17.30 -5.15 4.01
CA HIS A 202 17.75 -6.52 3.77
C HIS A 202 16.91 -7.55 4.54
N HIS A 203 16.57 -7.26 5.80
CA HIS A 203 15.78 -8.18 6.61
C HIS A 203 14.30 -8.24 6.20
N VAL A 204 13.75 -7.14 5.70
CA VAL A 204 12.42 -7.13 5.05
C VAL A 204 12.41 -8.00 3.80
N ASN A 205 13.48 -7.94 2.98
CA ASN A 205 13.62 -8.82 1.82
C ASN A 205 13.67 -10.30 2.24
N LEU A 206 14.43 -10.64 3.30
CA LEU A 206 14.45 -12.01 3.86
C LEU A 206 13.07 -12.44 4.37
N ALA A 207 12.36 -11.54 5.04
CA ALA A 207 11.02 -11.80 5.56
C ALA A 207 10.01 -12.01 4.41
N HIS A 208 10.15 -11.27 3.30
CA HIS A 208 9.35 -11.48 2.10
C HIS A 208 9.48 -12.93 1.60
N GLY A 209 10.69 -13.39 1.36
CA GLY A 209 10.89 -14.76 0.87
C GLY A 209 10.38 -15.83 1.83
N ALA A 210 10.62 -15.64 3.14
CA ALA A 210 10.08 -16.53 4.18
C ALA A 210 8.54 -16.54 4.19
N GLY A 211 7.91 -15.37 4.01
CA GLY A 211 6.45 -15.25 3.87
C GLY A 211 5.89 -15.96 2.65
N VAL A 212 6.59 -15.85 1.50
CA VAL A 212 6.20 -16.57 0.27
C VAL A 212 6.23 -18.07 0.51
N ASP A 213 7.32 -18.61 1.07
CA ASP A 213 7.45 -20.04 1.34
C ASP A 213 6.30 -20.52 2.24
N VAL A 214 6.04 -19.83 3.34
CA VAL A 214 4.97 -20.19 4.28
C VAL A 214 3.59 -20.17 3.62
N VAL A 215 3.27 -19.13 2.85
CA VAL A 215 1.96 -19.08 2.19
C VAL A 215 1.81 -20.21 1.16
N ARG A 216 2.88 -20.55 0.40
CA ARG A 216 2.88 -21.68 -0.52
C ARG A 216 2.67 -23.02 0.18
N ASP A 217 3.26 -23.20 1.37
CA ASP A 217 3.15 -24.44 2.13
C ASP A 217 1.74 -24.69 2.68
N TRP A 218 1.05 -23.64 3.08
CA TRP A 218 -0.23 -23.75 3.77
C TRP A 218 -1.47 -23.42 2.93
N VAL A 219 -1.31 -22.65 1.86
CA VAL A 219 -2.45 -22.21 1.04
C VAL A 219 -2.38 -22.85 -0.33
N ARG A 220 -3.30 -23.78 -0.58
CA ARG A 220 -3.41 -24.38 -1.89
C ARG A 220 -3.84 -23.35 -2.93
N ASP A 221 -3.18 -23.36 -4.08
CA ASP A 221 -3.45 -22.45 -5.20
C ASP A 221 -3.34 -20.96 -4.80
N ALA A 222 -2.42 -20.64 -3.86
CA ALA A 222 -2.16 -19.27 -3.46
C ALA A 222 -1.67 -18.42 -4.65
N SER A 223 -2.20 -17.21 -4.75
CA SER A 223 -1.73 -16.15 -5.65
C SER A 223 -1.00 -15.11 -4.79
N ILE A 224 0.32 -15.08 -4.88
CA ILE A 224 1.19 -14.31 -3.97
C ILE A 224 1.89 -13.20 -4.73
N GLY A 225 1.90 -12.01 -4.15
CA GLY A 225 2.67 -10.86 -4.64
C GLY A 225 3.31 -10.06 -3.52
N CYS A 226 3.93 -8.98 -3.92
CA CYS A 226 4.37 -7.91 -3.02
C CYS A 226 3.93 -6.58 -3.62
N VAL A 227 3.58 -5.64 -2.77
CA VAL A 227 3.11 -4.33 -3.20
C VAL A 227 4.21 -3.31 -3.02
N TYR A 228 4.61 -2.68 -4.10
CA TYR A 228 5.66 -1.66 -4.12
C TYR A 228 5.07 -0.30 -4.48
N ASN A 229 5.55 0.75 -3.84
CA ASN A 229 5.31 2.12 -4.29
C ASN A 229 6.31 2.42 -5.41
N LEU A 230 5.84 2.38 -6.67
CA LEU A 230 6.70 2.57 -7.84
C LEU A 230 6.38 3.91 -8.51
N GLN A 231 7.41 4.72 -8.68
CA GLN A 231 7.29 6.11 -9.15
C GLN A 231 8.44 6.43 -10.10
N PRO A 232 8.21 7.13 -11.21
CA PRO A 232 9.30 7.70 -11.99
C PRO A 232 10.12 8.68 -11.16
N LEU A 233 11.43 8.56 -11.24
CA LEU A 233 12.38 9.40 -10.52
C LEU A 233 13.09 10.34 -11.49
N HIS A 234 12.99 11.64 -11.24
CA HIS A 234 13.60 12.68 -12.06
C HIS A 234 14.61 13.50 -11.23
N PRO A 235 15.70 13.99 -11.83
CA PRO A 235 16.56 14.97 -11.17
C PRO A 235 15.84 16.33 -11.05
N ALA A 236 16.06 17.04 -9.95
CA ALA A 236 15.51 18.37 -9.75
C ALA A 236 16.01 19.37 -10.81
N ASP A 237 17.28 19.24 -11.20
CA ASP A 237 17.88 19.93 -12.35
C ASP A 237 18.55 18.88 -13.25
N GLU A 238 18.01 18.71 -14.47
CA GLU A 238 18.54 17.78 -15.47
C GLU A 238 19.98 18.14 -15.92
N ASN A 239 20.39 19.39 -15.79
CA ASN A 239 21.74 19.84 -16.11
C ASN A 239 22.75 19.61 -14.96
N SER A 240 22.27 19.37 -13.74
CA SER A 240 23.11 19.09 -12.57
C SER A 240 23.59 17.62 -12.56
N PRO A 241 24.88 17.31 -12.71
CA PRO A 241 25.38 15.95 -12.55
C PRO A 241 25.11 15.38 -11.15
N ALA A 242 25.10 16.22 -10.12
CA ALA A 242 24.83 15.81 -8.75
C ALA A 242 23.36 15.38 -8.57
N ASP A 243 22.41 16.12 -9.14
CA ASP A 243 21.00 15.78 -9.05
C ASP A 243 20.65 14.54 -9.88
N ARG A 244 21.29 14.37 -11.05
CA ARG A 244 21.15 13.11 -11.82
C ARG A 244 21.66 11.89 -11.04
N ALA A 245 22.81 12.04 -10.35
CA ALA A 245 23.32 10.97 -9.50
C ALA A 245 22.39 10.71 -8.31
N ALA A 246 21.82 11.74 -7.68
CA ALA A 246 20.86 11.62 -6.60
C ALA A 246 19.57 10.92 -7.06
N ALA A 247 19.05 11.28 -8.24
CA ALA A 247 17.87 10.62 -8.82
C ALA A 247 18.13 9.13 -9.10
N ALA A 248 19.29 8.78 -9.66
CA ALA A 248 19.67 7.39 -9.87
C ALA A 248 19.81 6.60 -8.55
N GLN A 249 20.38 7.22 -7.51
CA GLN A 249 20.47 6.61 -6.18
C GLN A 249 19.08 6.40 -5.56
N LEU A 250 18.23 7.42 -5.63
CA LEU A 250 16.87 7.31 -5.11
C LEU A 250 16.06 6.27 -5.90
N ASP A 251 16.18 6.19 -7.24
CA ASP A 251 15.55 5.13 -8.04
C ASP A 251 15.98 3.74 -7.57
N ALA A 252 17.28 3.54 -7.36
CA ALA A 252 17.78 2.28 -6.86
C ALA A 252 17.16 1.91 -5.51
N HIS A 253 17.10 2.85 -4.56
CA HIS A 253 16.55 2.62 -3.22
C HIS A 253 15.01 2.56 -3.21
N TRP A 254 14.33 3.32 -4.05
CA TRP A 254 12.87 3.40 -4.09
C TRP A 254 12.25 2.27 -4.90
N ASN A 255 12.62 2.16 -6.16
CA ASN A 255 11.95 1.25 -7.10
C ASN A 255 12.56 -0.16 -7.12
N ARG A 256 13.86 -0.34 -6.73
CA ARG A 256 14.59 -1.54 -7.12
C ARG A 256 15.10 -2.42 -5.99
N VAL A 257 15.52 -1.89 -4.84
CA VAL A 257 16.14 -2.71 -3.76
C VAL A 257 15.20 -3.73 -3.12
N TYR A 258 13.93 -3.73 -3.48
CA TYR A 258 12.95 -4.74 -3.07
C TYR A 258 12.52 -5.59 -4.26
N ALA A 259 12.02 -4.99 -5.32
CA ALA A 259 11.49 -5.71 -6.46
C ALA A 259 12.57 -6.53 -7.20
N ASP A 260 13.78 -5.98 -7.41
CA ASP A 260 14.85 -6.71 -8.08
C ASP A 260 15.33 -7.94 -7.28
N PRO A 261 15.65 -7.84 -5.97
CA PRO A 261 15.98 -9.03 -5.17
C PRO A 261 14.86 -10.06 -5.11
N HIS A 262 13.60 -9.64 -4.97
CA HIS A 262 12.46 -10.55 -4.89
C HIS A 262 12.22 -11.32 -6.18
N ILE A 263 12.42 -10.67 -7.35
CA ILE A 263 12.02 -11.19 -8.65
C ILE A 263 13.22 -11.61 -9.51
N LEU A 264 14.29 -10.79 -9.51
CA LEU A 264 15.47 -11.01 -10.35
C LEU A 264 16.63 -11.68 -9.60
N GLY A 265 16.57 -11.73 -8.25
CA GLY A 265 17.55 -12.43 -7.43
C GLY A 265 18.85 -11.67 -7.16
N HIS A 266 18.88 -10.35 -7.36
CA HIS A 266 20.08 -9.54 -7.10
C HIS A 266 19.70 -8.11 -6.70
N TYR A 267 20.55 -7.47 -5.92
CA TYR A 267 20.44 -6.04 -5.67
C TYR A 267 20.82 -5.21 -6.91
N PRO A 268 20.27 -3.99 -7.09
CA PRO A 268 20.69 -3.09 -8.16
C PRO A 268 22.20 -2.81 -8.08
N ALA A 269 22.90 -2.90 -9.22
CA ALA A 269 24.36 -2.77 -9.26
C ALA A 269 24.87 -1.47 -8.62
N LEU A 270 24.12 -0.37 -8.74
CA LEU A 270 24.49 0.94 -8.20
C LEU A 270 24.66 0.94 -6.68
N VAL A 271 23.90 0.12 -5.96
CA VAL A 271 23.83 0.09 -4.49
C VAL A 271 24.17 -1.29 -3.89
N ALA A 272 24.52 -2.26 -4.72
CA ALA A 272 24.80 -3.64 -4.27
C ALA A 272 25.90 -3.70 -3.21
N ALA A 273 26.96 -2.91 -3.36
CA ALA A 273 28.05 -2.84 -2.39
C ALA A 273 27.63 -2.37 -1.00
N ASP A 274 26.58 -1.55 -0.91
CA ASP A 274 26.04 -1.08 0.37
C ASP A 274 25.42 -2.23 1.19
N TYR A 275 24.94 -3.27 0.51
CA TYR A 275 24.30 -4.42 1.13
C TYR A 275 25.27 -5.56 1.48
N GLU A 276 26.48 -5.59 0.88
CA GLU A 276 27.48 -6.64 1.14
C GLU A 276 27.75 -6.91 2.63
N PRO A 277 27.86 -5.88 3.51
CA PRO A 277 28.10 -6.11 4.94
C PRO A 277 27.00 -6.87 5.67
N TYR A 278 25.78 -6.92 5.11
CA TYR A 278 24.60 -7.53 5.72
C TYR A 278 24.25 -8.88 5.11
N LEU A 279 24.83 -9.21 3.94
CA LEU A 279 24.57 -10.45 3.23
C LEU A 279 25.24 -11.64 3.94
N GLN A 280 24.52 -12.75 4.01
CA GLN A 280 25.04 -14.05 4.39
C GLN A 280 24.87 -15.04 3.22
N ALA A 281 25.66 -16.09 3.25
CA ALA A 281 25.58 -17.16 2.23
C ALA A 281 24.15 -17.72 2.15
N GLY A 282 23.59 -17.76 0.95
CA GLY A 282 22.24 -18.27 0.70
C GLY A 282 21.11 -17.24 0.83
N ASP A 283 21.38 -16.00 1.27
CA ASP A 283 20.32 -15.00 1.46
C ASP A 283 19.56 -14.69 0.18
N MET A 284 20.26 -14.46 -0.93
CA MET A 284 19.58 -14.15 -2.19
C MET A 284 18.65 -15.27 -2.66
N ALA A 285 19.03 -16.53 -2.45
CA ALA A 285 18.17 -17.67 -2.76
C ALA A 285 16.93 -17.75 -1.81
N ARG A 286 17.05 -17.26 -0.59
CA ARG A 286 15.93 -17.15 0.36
C ARG A 286 15.00 -15.98 0.03
N ILE A 287 15.55 -14.88 -0.47
CA ILE A 287 14.80 -13.67 -0.85
C ILE A 287 14.03 -13.90 -2.15
N CYS A 288 14.70 -14.39 -3.19
CA CYS A 288 14.14 -14.59 -4.51
C CYS A 288 13.26 -15.86 -4.53
N ARG A 289 12.02 -15.69 -4.10
CA ARG A 289 11.00 -16.74 -4.15
C ARG A 289 9.95 -16.40 -5.21
N PRO A 290 9.48 -17.39 -6.00
CA PRO A 290 8.53 -17.12 -7.08
C PRO A 290 7.24 -16.49 -6.54
N ILE A 291 6.93 -15.31 -7.06
CA ILE A 291 5.66 -14.62 -6.84
C ILE A 291 4.85 -14.63 -8.14
N ASP A 292 3.53 -14.41 -8.04
CA ASP A 292 2.60 -14.56 -9.17
C ASP A 292 2.27 -13.21 -9.81
N TRP A 293 2.45 -12.11 -9.07
CA TRP A 293 2.09 -10.77 -9.51
C TRP A 293 2.88 -9.68 -8.78
N VAL A 294 2.96 -8.53 -9.41
CA VAL A 294 3.50 -7.29 -8.86
C VAL A 294 2.33 -6.38 -8.48
N GLY A 295 2.27 -5.96 -7.21
CA GLY A 295 1.40 -4.88 -6.78
C GLY A 295 2.10 -3.54 -6.98
N MET A 296 1.39 -2.58 -7.56
CA MET A 296 1.90 -1.24 -7.79
C MET A 296 1.00 -0.20 -7.12
N ASN A 297 1.54 0.53 -6.16
CA ASN A 297 0.98 1.75 -5.65
C ASN A 297 1.62 2.92 -6.38
N HIS A 298 0.81 3.87 -6.86
CA HIS A 298 1.32 5.01 -7.61
C HIS A 298 0.52 6.27 -7.35
N TYR A 299 1.22 7.37 -7.08
CA TYR A 299 0.60 8.67 -6.78
C TYR A 299 1.15 9.81 -7.64
N GLY A 300 2.37 9.70 -8.15
CA GLY A 300 3.00 10.71 -9.01
C GLY A 300 4.51 10.52 -9.11
N PRO A 301 5.21 11.28 -9.95
CA PRO A 301 6.66 11.23 -10.04
C PRO A 301 7.33 11.85 -8.81
N ILE A 302 8.60 11.55 -8.61
CA ILE A 302 9.45 12.12 -7.56
C ILE A 302 10.62 12.87 -8.20
N TRP A 303 10.89 14.08 -7.71
CA TRP A 303 12.10 14.83 -8.07
C TRP A 303 13.13 14.75 -6.96
N ALA A 304 14.31 14.30 -7.33
CA ALA A 304 15.43 14.14 -6.41
C ALA A 304 16.48 15.21 -6.61
N LYS A 305 17.04 15.68 -5.52
CA LYS A 305 18.21 16.58 -5.51
C LYS A 305 19.33 15.98 -4.67
N ALA A 306 20.57 16.35 -4.99
CA ALA A 306 21.69 16.04 -4.14
C ALA A 306 21.56 16.77 -2.79
N ASP A 307 21.70 16.02 -1.70
CA ASP A 307 21.71 16.55 -0.35
C ASP A 307 22.79 15.84 0.48
N PRO A 308 24.02 16.34 0.46
CA PRO A 308 25.13 15.74 1.20
C PRO A 308 24.95 15.75 2.73
N ALA A 309 24.01 16.57 3.24
CA ALA A 309 23.70 16.61 4.67
C ALA A 309 22.71 15.54 5.08
N ALA A 310 21.90 15.02 4.15
CA ALA A 310 20.97 13.94 4.41
C ALA A 310 21.72 12.60 4.60
N PRO A 311 21.25 11.70 5.50
CA PRO A 311 21.90 10.40 5.74
C PRO A 311 22.05 9.56 4.46
N MET A 312 21.14 9.71 3.50
CA MET A 312 21.14 8.96 2.24
C MET A 312 21.88 9.68 1.10
N GLY A 313 22.33 10.92 1.29
CA GLY A 313 23.00 11.73 0.26
C GLY A 313 22.08 12.35 -0.78
N PHE A 314 20.78 12.17 -0.65
CA PHE A 314 19.76 12.74 -1.53
C PHE A 314 18.56 13.26 -0.72
N GLY A 315 17.81 14.16 -1.33
CA GLY A 315 16.57 14.71 -0.78
C GLY A 315 15.51 14.85 -1.87
N TRP A 316 14.28 15.12 -1.46
CA TRP A 316 13.18 15.45 -2.36
C TRP A 316 13.24 16.92 -2.75
N ALA A 317 12.93 17.20 -4.01
CA ALA A 317 12.77 18.55 -4.49
C ALA A 317 11.29 18.83 -4.79
N ASP A 318 10.85 20.03 -4.39
CA ASP A 318 9.56 20.56 -4.78
C ASP A 318 9.73 21.25 -6.16
N VAL A 319 9.59 20.47 -7.22
CA VAL A 319 9.64 20.97 -8.59
C VAL A 319 8.22 21.24 -9.05
N LYS A 320 7.88 22.52 -9.22
CA LYS A 320 6.58 22.90 -9.78
C LYS A 320 6.60 22.69 -11.28
N VAL A 321 5.90 21.68 -11.75
CA VAL A 321 5.67 21.46 -13.17
C VAL A 321 4.42 22.21 -13.62
N ALA A 322 4.42 22.70 -14.87
CA ALA A 322 3.44 23.67 -15.38
C ALA A 322 1.98 23.19 -15.41
N GLU A 323 1.71 21.93 -15.17
CA GLU A 323 0.38 21.31 -15.20
C GLU A 323 -0.16 20.91 -13.83
N ALA A 324 0.33 21.54 -12.75
CA ALA A 324 -0.26 21.36 -11.44
C ALA A 324 -1.74 21.77 -11.52
N HIS A 325 -2.65 20.84 -11.23
CA HIS A 325 -4.06 21.14 -11.00
C HIS A 325 -4.23 21.68 -9.58
N PRO A 326 -4.23 23.00 -9.37
CA PRO A 326 -4.22 23.59 -8.02
C PRO A 326 -5.46 23.20 -7.22
N GLU A 327 -6.56 22.86 -7.91
CA GLU A 327 -7.78 22.36 -7.28
C GLU A 327 -7.64 20.99 -6.63
N ILE A 328 -6.59 20.21 -6.98
CA ILE A 328 -6.35 18.86 -6.44
C ILE A 328 -5.29 18.91 -5.34
N GLY A 329 -4.43 19.94 -5.34
CA GLY A 329 -3.33 20.06 -4.38
C GLY A 329 -2.17 19.07 -4.61
N TRP A 330 -2.26 18.26 -5.68
CA TRP A 330 -1.27 17.29 -6.13
C TRP A 330 -0.92 17.58 -7.59
N GLU A 331 0.32 17.32 -7.94
CA GLU A 331 0.71 17.33 -9.34
C GLU A 331 0.12 16.11 -10.05
N ILE A 332 -0.54 16.31 -11.17
CA ILE A 332 -1.16 15.24 -11.95
C ILE A 332 -0.26 14.93 -13.14
N PHE A 333 0.26 13.70 -13.16
CA PHE A 333 1.15 13.19 -14.20
C PHE A 333 0.69 11.83 -14.72
N PRO A 334 -0.40 11.76 -15.47
CA PRO A 334 -0.89 10.49 -15.99
C PRO A 334 0.10 9.84 -16.97
N GLU A 335 0.94 10.62 -17.67
CA GLU A 335 2.00 10.11 -18.55
C GLU A 335 3.06 9.32 -17.75
N ALA A 336 3.48 9.84 -16.61
CA ALA A 336 4.41 9.15 -15.71
C ALA A 336 3.83 7.82 -15.20
N PHE A 337 2.52 7.75 -14.98
CA PHE A 337 1.85 6.50 -14.64
C PHE A 337 1.89 5.49 -15.78
N THR A 338 1.62 5.93 -17.02
CA THR A 338 1.75 5.07 -18.22
C THR A 338 3.17 4.53 -18.34
N GLU A 339 4.19 5.39 -18.19
CA GLU A 339 5.60 5.02 -18.27
C GLU A 339 5.96 3.98 -17.20
N GLN A 340 5.59 4.23 -15.95
CA GLN A 340 5.89 3.31 -14.85
C GLN A 340 5.22 1.94 -15.01
N LEU A 341 3.98 1.90 -15.51
CA LEU A 341 3.28 0.65 -15.79
C LEU A 341 3.97 -0.16 -16.90
N LEU A 342 4.41 0.51 -17.97
CA LEU A 342 5.14 -0.13 -19.08
C LEU A 342 6.50 -0.65 -18.61
N GLU A 343 7.26 0.16 -17.88
CA GLU A 343 8.56 -0.26 -17.33
C GLU A 343 8.42 -1.46 -16.39
N THR A 344 7.48 -1.39 -15.45
CA THR A 344 7.24 -2.48 -14.48
C THR A 344 6.86 -3.78 -15.19
N SER A 345 5.94 -3.72 -16.15
CA SER A 345 5.50 -4.87 -16.92
C SER A 345 6.64 -5.47 -17.76
N ALA A 346 7.42 -4.62 -18.44
CA ALA A 346 8.54 -5.06 -19.27
C ALA A 346 9.70 -5.65 -18.44
N ARG A 347 10.01 -5.03 -17.29
CA ARG A 347 11.14 -5.42 -16.44
C ARG A 347 10.89 -6.75 -15.74
N TYR A 348 9.74 -6.89 -15.09
CA TYR A 348 9.47 -8.05 -14.23
C TYR A 348 8.72 -9.17 -14.93
N ARG A 349 8.04 -8.89 -16.03
CA ARG A 349 7.30 -9.89 -16.85
C ARG A 349 6.31 -10.72 -16.03
N LEU A 350 5.71 -10.10 -15.05
CA LEU A 350 4.66 -10.63 -14.21
C LEU A 350 3.39 -9.77 -14.40
N PRO A 351 2.20 -10.34 -14.18
CA PRO A 351 0.98 -9.55 -14.10
C PRO A 351 1.12 -8.41 -13.11
N VAL A 352 0.67 -7.21 -13.49
CA VAL A 352 0.67 -6.03 -12.63
C VAL A 352 -0.77 -5.77 -12.15
N TYR A 353 -0.93 -5.59 -10.85
CA TYR A 353 -2.14 -5.07 -10.25
C TYR A 353 -1.85 -3.69 -9.68
N ILE A 354 -2.61 -2.68 -10.08
CA ILE A 354 -2.57 -1.37 -9.46
C ILE A 354 -3.29 -1.52 -8.12
N THR A 355 -2.52 -1.64 -7.05
CA THR A 355 -3.02 -1.95 -5.71
C THR A 355 -3.43 -0.72 -4.91
N GLU A 356 -2.91 0.45 -5.31
CA GLU A 356 -3.37 1.74 -4.82
C GLU A 356 -3.16 2.82 -5.90
N ASN A 357 -4.21 3.58 -6.17
CA ASN A 357 -4.16 4.83 -6.89
C ASN A 357 -5.32 5.72 -6.47
N GLY A 358 -5.07 6.98 -6.21
CA GLY A 358 -6.05 7.94 -5.72
C GLY A 358 -5.40 9.29 -5.40
N CYS A 359 -6.20 10.24 -4.97
CA CYS A 359 -5.71 11.54 -4.53
C CYS A 359 -6.41 11.98 -3.25
N GLY A 360 -5.67 12.68 -2.42
CA GLY A 360 -6.18 13.29 -1.19
C GLY A 360 -6.53 14.77 -1.37
N ARG A 361 -7.32 15.30 -0.46
CA ARG A 361 -7.57 16.72 -0.31
C ARG A 361 -7.67 17.06 1.17
N ASN A 362 -7.35 18.31 1.51
CA ASN A 362 -7.45 18.79 2.87
C ASN A 362 -8.93 18.77 3.35
N ASP A 363 -9.12 18.44 4.62
CA ASP A 363 -10.45 18.28 5.23
C ASP A 363 -11.32 19.55 5.12
N ASP A 364 -10.74 20.74 5.28
CA ASP A 364 -11.41 22.04 5.14
C ASP A 364 -11.92 22.36 3.72
N GLN A 365 -11.43 21.64 2.72
CA GLN A 365 -11.79 21.80 1.31
C GLN A 365 -12.82 20.76 0.83
N GLU A 366 -13.10 19.73 1.63
CA GLU A 366 -14.00 18.63 1.26
C GLU A 366 -15.17 18.55 2.26
N LEU A 367 -16.08 19.53 2.16
CA LEU A 367 -17.23 19.63 3.04
C LEU A 367 -18.47 19.00 2.42
N ALA A 368 -19.35 18.49 3.28
CA ALA A 368 -20.70 18.11 2.86
C ALA A 368 -21.57 19.36 2.68
N ASP A 369 -22.44 19.35 1.65
CA ASP A 369 -23.47 20.38 1.47
C ASP A 369 -24.62 20.26 2.49
N ALA A 370 -25.61 21.13 2.40
CA ALA A 370 -26.76 21.14 3.32
C ALA A 370 -27.60 19.84 3.27
N ASP A 371 -27.53 19.11 2.15
CA ASP A 371 -28.22 17.83 1.93
C ASP A 371 -27.32 16.63 2.28
N GLY A 372 -26.11 16.86 2.76
CA GLY A 372 -25.14 15.85 3.17
C GLY A 372 -24.33 15.25 2.00
N ASN A 373 -24.44 15.79 0.77
CA ASN A 373 -23.65 15.31 -0.36
C ASN A 373 -22.24 15.87 -0.31
N VAL A 374 -21.26 15.07 -0.76
CA VAL A 374 -19.87 15.49 -0.87
C VAL A 374 -19.48 15.54 -2.34
N ASP A 375 -19.20 16.76 -2.80
CA ASP A 375 -18.77 17.01 -4.15
C ASP A 375 -17.23 16.96 -4.24
N ASP A 376 -16.73 15.89 -4.80
CA ASP A 376 -15.30 15.64 -5.00
C ASP A 376 -14.94 15.48 -6.50
N PHE A 377 -15.40 16.37 -7.35
CA PHE A 377 -15.13 16.38 -8.78
C PHE A 377 -13.64 16.35 -9.14
N TYR A 378 -12.79 16.96 -8.30
CA TYR A 378 -11.35 16.88 -8.47
C TYR A 378 -10.84 15.43 -8.46
N ARG A 379 -11.40 14.56 -7.55
CA ARG A 379 -11.04 13.14 -7.48
C ARG A 379 -11.56 12.39 -8.71
N ILE A 380 -12.75 12.70 -9.19
CA ILE A 380 -13.27 12.14 -10.44
C ILE A 380 -12.35 12.50 -11.60
N SER A 381 -11.91 13.76 -11.69
CA SER A 381 -10.98 14.22 -12.72
C SER A 381 -9.64 13.47 -12.66
N TYR A 382 -9.07 13.33 -11.47
CA TYR A 382 -7.87 12.54 -11.23
C TYR A 382 -8.05 11.10 -11.71
N LEU A 383 -9.05 10.40 -11.20
CA LEU A 383 -9.30 9.00 -11.52
C LEU A 383 -9.54 8.78 -13.02
N ARG A 384 -10.24 9.71 -13.69
CA ARG A 384 -10.46 9.67 -15.14
C ARG A 384 -9.15 9.74 -15.91
N LEU A 385 -8.23 10.62 -15.53
CA LEU A 385 -6.92 10.77 -16.16
C LEU A 385 -6.05 9.52 -15.95
N TYR A 386 -6.00 9.02 -14.74
CA TYR A 386 -5.16 7.85 -14.40
C TYR A 386 -5.72 6.54 -14.98
N THR A 387 -7.02 6.34 -15.02
CA THR A 387 -7.60 5.15 -15.67
C THR A 387 -7.41 5.18 -17.20
N ARG A 388 -7.38 6.37 -17.83
CA ARG A 388 -6.99 6.51 -19.24
C ARG A 388 -5.50 6.26 -19.46
N ALA A 389 -4.65 6.69 -18.53
CA ALA A 389 -3.22 6.38 -18.58
C ALA A 389 -2.96 4.86 -18.45
N MET A 390 -3.70 4.19 -17.57
CA MET A 390 -3.71 2.72 -17.48
C MET A 390 -4.16 2.09 -18.81
N GLN A 391 -5.26 2.56 -19.39
CA GLN A 391 -5.73 2.10 -20.71
C GLN A 391 -4.63 2.20 -21.76
N LYS A 392 -3.96 3.35 -21.84
CA LYS A 392 -2.84 3.58 -22.77
C LYS A 392 -1.69 2.60 -22.56
N ALA A 393 -1.37 2.27 -21.30
CA ALA A 393 -0.35 1.25 -21.00
C ALA A 393 -0.77 -0.15 -21.47
N ILE A 394 -2.04 -0.54 -21.27
CA ILE A 394 -2.61 -1.79 -21.75
C ILE A 394 -2.56 -1.86 -23.30
N GLU A 395 -2.95 -0.80 -23.99
CA GLU A 395 -2.89 -0.72 -25.46
C GLU A 395 -1.46 -0.85 -26.00
N GLN A 396 -0.46 -0.45 -25.21
CA GLN A 396 0.97 -0.61 -25.51
C GLN A 396 1.57 -1.94 -25.05
N GLY A 397 0.74 -2.85 -24.52
CA GLY A 397 1.13 -4.23 -24.22
C GLY A 397 1.51 -4.50 -22.76
N ALA A 398 1.26 -3.58 -21.81
CA ALA A 398 1.44 -3.88 -20.40
C ALA A 398 0.39 -4.88 -19.89
N ASP A 399 0.82 -5.90 -19.16
CA ASP A 399 -0.06 -6.92 -18.56
C ASP A 399 -0.65 -6.42 -17.25
N ILE A 400 -1.67 -5.55 -17.34
CA ILE A 400 -2.39 -4.99 -16.20
C ILE A 400 -3.67 -5.79 -15.98
N ARG A 401 -3.83 -6.38 -14.79
CA ARG A 401 -4.96 -7.29 -14.51
C ARG A 401 -5.92 -6.81 -13.41
N GLY A 402 -5.66 -5.68 -12.78
CA GLY A 402 -6.57 -5.13 -11.78
C GLY A 402 -6.23 -3.71 -11.38
N TYR A 403 -7.23 -3.05 -10.79
CA TYR A 403 -7.14 -1.69 -10.26
C TYR A 403 -7.92 -1.61 -8.95
N PHE A 404 -7.23 -1.20 -7.89
CA PHE A 404 -7.79 -0.97 -6.57
C PHE A 404 -7.67 0.52 -6.22
N ILE A 405 -8.80 1.13 -5.94
CA ILE A 405 -8.82 2.54 -5.54
C ILE A 405 -8.25 2.70 -4.12
N TRP A 406 -7.41 3.70 -3.93
CA TRP A 406 -7.02 4.19 -2.64
C TRP A 406 -7.70 5.53 -2.37
N SER A 407 -8.62 5.54 -1.44
CA SER A 407 -9.06 4.53 -0.49
C SER A 407 -10.58 4.38 -0.52
N LEU A 408 -11.11 3.29 0.03
CA LEU A 408 -12.56 3.15 0.24
C LEU A 408 -13.08 4.26 1.15
N LEU A 409 -12.45 4.43 2.31
CA LEU A 409 -12.84 5.36 3.37
C LEU A 409 -11.81 6.49 3.52
N ASP A 410 -12.24 7.70 3.86
CA ASP A 410 -11.35 8.63 4.52
C ASP A 410 -10.80 7.98 5.78
N ASN A 411 -9.53 8.15 6.08
CA ASN A 411 -8.88 7.38 7.12
C ASN A 411 -7.76 8.16 7.83
N PHE A 412 -7.05 7.51 8.73
CA PHE A 412 -5.84 8.06 9.36
C PHE A 412 -4.68 8.04 8.37
N GLU A 413 -4.34 9.20 7.79
CA GLU A 413 -3.30 9.32 6.77
C GLU A 413 -1.92 9.61 7.38
N TRP A 414 -1.46 8.67 8.19
CA TRP A 414 -0.12 8.62 8.78
C TRP A 414 0.28 9.94 9.47
N GLY A 415 1.39 10.56 9.03
CA GLY A 415 1.85 11.85 9.56
C GLY A 415 0.87 13.01 9.36
N SER A 416 0.00 12.93 8.35
CA SER A 416 -1.06 13.93 8.10
C SER A 416 -2.28 13.79 9.01
N GLY A 417 -2.35 12.71 9.82
CA GLY A 417 -3.50 12.45 10.67
C GLY A 417 -4.79 12.33 9.86
N TYR A 418 -5.84 13.03 10.26
CA TYR A 418 -7.13 13.04 9.57
C TYR A 418 -7.30 14.21 8.59
N GLY A 419 -6.26 15.03 8.46
CA GLY A 419 -6.32 16.25 7.64
C GLY A 419 -6.33 16.03 6.13
N ASN A 420 -5.93 14.85 5.65
CA ASN A 420 -5.87 14.54 4.23
C ASN A 420 -6.82 13.38 3.88
N ARG A 421 -7.82 13.65 3.02
CA ARG A 421 -8.92 12.73 2.74
C ARG A 421 -8.76 12.05 1.38
N PHE A 422 -8.50 10.76 1.38
CA PHE A 422 -8.34 9.93 0.17
C PHE A 422 -9.58 9.10 -0.19
N GLY A 423 -10.51 8.93 0.73
CA GLY A 423 -11.66 8.06 0.57
C GLY A 423 -12.61 8.49 -0.54
N ILE A 424 -13.24 7.53 -1.20
CA ILE A 424 -14.45 7.76 -2.01
C ILE A 424 -15.70 7.75 -1.14
N VAL A 425 -15.56 7.40 0.12
CA VAL A 425 -16.57 7.53 1.18
C VAL A 425 -16.02 8.47 2.24
N ARG A 426 -16.73 9.56 2.49
CA ARG A 426 -16.43 10.47 3.60
C ARG A 426 -16.72 9.77 4.93
N VAL A 427 -15.78 9.88 5.86
CA VAL A 427 -15.98 9.49 7.26
C VAL A 427 -16.05 10.76 8.12
N ASP A 428 -17.14 10.93 8.82
CA ASP A 428 -17.23 11.92 9.89
C ASP A 428 -16.62 11.28 11.16
N PHE A 429 -15.38 11.59 11.44
CA PHE A 429 -14.62 10.90 12.49
C PHE A 429 -15.24 10.99 13.88
N PRO A 430 -15.87 12.14 14.30
CA PRO A 430 -16.57 12.21 15.59
C PRO A 430 -17.75 11.26 15.74
N THR A 431 -18.52 11.01 14.67
CA THR A 431 -19.72 10.17 14.70
C THR A 431 -19.54 8.80 14.06
N GLY A 432 -18.48 8.64 13.30
CA GLY A 432 -18.24 7.47 12.46
C GLY A 432 -19.19 7.37 11.26
N THR A 433 -19.95 8.38 10.92
CA THR A 433 -20.90 8.34 9.79
C THR A 433 -20.18 8.22 8.46
N ARG A 434 -20.66 7.30 7.60
CA ARG A 434 -20.15 7.07 6.24
C ARG A 434 -21.06 7.74 5.22
N THR A 435 -20.51 8.65 4.42
CA THR A 435 -21.21 9.32 3.33
C THR A 435 -20.49 9.08 2.00
N PRO A 436 -21.05 8.27 1.08
CA PRO A 436 -20.49 8.11 -0.26
C PRO A 436 -20.38 9.44 -0.99
N LYS A 437 -19.21 9.73 -1.55
CA LYS A 437 -18.94 10.93 -2.33
C LYS A 437 -19.39 10.76 -3.78
N LYS A 438 -19.35 11.80 -4.59
CA LYS A 438 -19.66 11.69 -6.04
C LYS A 438 -18.70 10.73 -6.75
N SER A 439 -17.43 10.68 -6.36
CA SER A 439 -16.46 9.72 -6.88
C SER A 439 -16.85 8.26 -6.64
N PHE A 440 -17.57 7.97 -5.57
CA PHE A 440 -18.10 6.62 -5.32
C PHE A 440 -19.06 6.19 -6.44
N ALA A 441 -20.01 7.04 -6.79
CA ALA A 441 -20.96 6.75 -7.87
C ALA A 441 -20.24 6.63 -9.23
N TRP A 442 -19.29 7.54 -9.49
CA TRP A 442 -18.50 7.52 -10.72
C TRP A 442 -17.66 6.22 -10.82
N TYR A 443 -17.03 5.77 -9.74
CA TYR A 443 -16.24 4.53 -9.75
C TYR A 443 -17.12 3.30 -9.94
N ALA A 444 -18.34 3.29 -9.36
CA ALA A 444 -19.32 2.24 -9.62
C ALA A 444 -19.75 2.19 -11.10
N ASP A 445 -19.91 3.35 -11.76
CA ASP A 445 -20.22 3.44 -13.19
C ASP A 445 -19.02 2.97 -14.05
N LEU A 446 -17.81 3.32 -13.64
CA LEU A 446 -16.59 2.83 -14.28
C LEU A 446 -16.53 1.29 -14.27
N ILE A 447 -16.73 0.66 -13.09
CA ILE A 447 -16.72 -0.79 -12.94
C ILE A 447 -17.76 -1.47 -13.87
N ARG A 448 -18.93 -0.86 -14.03
CA ARG A 448 -19.99 -1.36 -14.91
C ARG A 448 -19.75 -1.09 -16.40
N GLY A 449 -18.72 -0.32 -16.73
CA GLY A 449 -18.45 0.10 -18.10
C GLY A 449 -19.47 1.09 -18.69
N VAL A 450 -20.18 1.84 -17.85
CA VAL A 450 -21.23 2.81 -18.25
C VAL A 450 -20.81 4.27 -17.97
N TRP A 451 -19.56 4.51 -17.76
CA TRP A 451 -19.02 5.85 -17.46
C TRP A 451 -18.81 6.69 -18.73
N SER A 452 -18.90 8.00 -18.60
CA SER A 452 -18.69 8.99 -19.66
C SER A 452 -17.54 9.97 -19.29
#